data_0efdc5a0917624028608fba6ca50163a
#
_entry.id   0efdc5a0917624028608fba6ca50163a
#
_cell.length_a   1.000
_cell.length_b   1.000
_cell.length_c   1.000
_cell.angle_alpha   90.00
_cell.angle_beta   90.00
_cell.angle_gamma   90.00
#
_symmetry.space_group_name_H-M   'P 1'
#
loop_
_entity.id
_entity.type
_entity.pdbx_description
1 polymer ?
#
loop_
_entity_poly.entity_id
_entity_poly.type
_entity_poly.pdbx_seq_one_letter_code
_entity_poly.pdbx_strand_id
1 'polypeptide(L)'
;MIYSPEVHLFRDDDGGWLDPIPVDIVTSPAVNAGKVRRLYPHRGGLEKKIEDAMRERMGRILALFEMKGATSLVLGSFGTGVFQNDVGMVARIWRDLLIKRDARFRTTFREVVFCVLDEPTKGVFEAALFPGGSRRGPYVPVYGEGGDGVP
;
A
#
# COMPACT_ATOMS: atom_id res chain seq x y z
N MET A 1 -10.14 -10.99 -4.09
CA MET A 1 -8.90 -10.55 -4.74
C MET A 1 -8.95 -10.99 -6.18
N ILE A 2 -8.64 -10.09 -7.11
CA ILE A 2 -8.64 -10.34 -8.56
C ILE A 2 -7.25 -10.00 -9.07
N TYR A 3 -6.66 -10.88 -9.87
CA TYR A 3 -5.41 -10.65 -10.57
C TYR A 3 -5.71 -10.41 -12.05
N SER A 4 -5.24 -9.28 -12.56
CA SER A 4 -5.40 -8.87 -13.95
C SER A 4 -4.02 -8.71 -14.58
N PRO A 5 -3.55 -9.69 -15.36
CA PRO A 5 -2.25 -9.60 -16.03
C PRO A 5 -2.33 -8.70 -17.27
N GLU A 6 -1.18 -8.15 -17.66
CA GLU A 6 -0.96 -7.43 -18.92
C GLU A 6 -1.97 -6.30 -19.20
N VAL A 7 -2.38 -5.58 -18.15
CA VAL A 7 -3.19 -4.36 -18.29
C VAL A 7 -2.29 -3.26 -18.89
N HIS A 8 -2.71 -2.64 -19.98
CA HIS A 8 -1.94 -1.58 -20.61
C HIS A 8 -2.33 -0.20 -20.07
N LEU A 9 -1.38 0.48 -19.45
CA LEU A 9 -1.48 1.89 -19.13
C LEU A 9 -1.06 2.70 -20.35
N PHE A 10 -1.95 3.53 -20.87
CA PHE A 10 -1.74 4.29 -22.11
C PHE A 10 -2.12 5.77 -22.00
N ARG A 11 -2.46 6.22 -20.79
CA ARG A 11 -2.72 7.64 -20.48
C ARG A 11 -2.01 8.05 -19.20
N ASP A 12 -1.52 9.28 -19.16
CA ASP A 12 -1.05 9.93 -17.95
C ASP A 12 -2.22 10.55 -17.15
N ASP A 13 -1.90 11.18 -16.02
CA ASP A 13 -2.90 11.78 -15.11
C ASP A 13 -3.59 13.02 -15.74
N ASP A 14 -2.95 13.69 -16.69
CA ASP A 14 -3.52 14.82 -17.45
C ASP A 14 -4.34 14.37 -18.68
N GLY A 15 -4.43 13.06 -18.91
CA GLY A 15 -5.14 12.45 -20.02
C GLY A 15 -4.37 12.43 -21.34
N GLY A 16 -3.07 12.76 -21.33
CA GLY A 16 -2.16 12.63 -22.45
C GLY A 16 -1.97 11.16 -22.87
N TRP A 17 -1.68 10.95 -24.13
CA TRP A 17 -1.37 9.61 -24.63
C TRP A 17 0.07 9.22 -24.32
N LEU A 18 0.25 8.01 -23.79
CA LEU A 18 1.54 7.36 -23.56
C LEU A 18 1.70 6.16 -24.47
N ASP A 19 2.94 5.76 -24.74
CA ASP A 19 3.23 4.43 -25.27
C ASP A 19 2.72 3.40 -24.25
N PRO A 20 1.97 2.37 -24.69
CA PRO A 20 1.34 1.41 -23.76
C PRO A 20 2.38 0.69 -22.89
N ILE A 21 2.20 0.78 -21.59
CA ILE A 21 3.05 0.13 -20.59
C ILE A 21 2.28 -1.07 -20.01
N PRO A 22 2.71 -2.31 -20.21
CA PRO A 22 2.06 -3.47 -19.63
C PRO A 22 2.37 -3.56 -18.11
N VAL A 23 1.33 -3.72 -17.30
CA VAL A 23 1.42 -3.91 -15.85
C VAL A 23 0.47 -4.99 -15.38
N ASP A 24 0.83 -5.67 -14.31
CA ASP A 24 -0.07 -6.60 -13.64
C ASP A 24 -0.76 -5.89 -12.47
N ILE A 25 -2.07 -6.02 -12.39
CA ILE A 25 -2.87 -5.36 -11.35
C ILE A 25 -3.50 -6.40 -10.41
N VAL A 26 -3.34 -6.18 -9.11
CA VAL A 26 -4.08 -6.90 -8.07
C VAL A 26 -5.12 -5.98 -7.46
N THR A 27 -6.40 -6.31 -7.68
CA THR A 27 -7.53 -5.65 -7.02
C THR A 27 -7.91 -6.41 -5.76
N SER A 28 -7.78 -5.77 -4.61
CA SER A 28 -8.12 -6.35 -3.31
C SER A 28 -8.83 -5.33 -2.42
N PRO A 29 -9.97 -5.67 -1.80
CA PRO A 29 -10.64 -4.76 -0.88
C PRO A 29 -9.89 -4.70 0.45
N ALA A 30 -9.63 -3.50 0.96
CA ALA A 30 -9.24 -3.29 2.34
C ALA A 30 -10.41 -3.58 3.30
N VAL A 31 -10.15 -3.69 4.60
CA VAL A 31 -11.20 -3.69 5.62
C VAL A 31 -11.87 -2.32 5.64
N ASN A 32 -13.20 -2.26 5.61
CA ASN A 32 -13.91 -1.02 5.87
C ASN A 32 -13.98 -0.78 7.38
N ALA A 33 -12.89 -0.24 7.94
CA ALA A 33 -12.73 -0.03 9.37
C ALA A 33 -13.77 0.94 9.93
N GLY A 34 -14.09 2.01 9.20
CA GLY A 34 -15.12 2.96 9.59
C GLY A 34 -16.50 2.31 9.74
N LYS A 35 -16.88 1.43 8.80
CA LYS A 35 -18.15 0.69 8.90
C LYS A 35 -18.12 -0.29 10.07
N VAL A 36 -17.02 -1.01 10.27
CA VAL A 36 -16.87 -1.99 11.35
C VAL A 36 -16.98 -1.31 12.71
N ARG A 37 -16.31 -0.15 12.91
CA ARG A 37 -16.40 0.64 14.16
C ARG A 37 -17.83 1.11 14.43
N ARG A 38 -18.56 1.57 13.42
CA ARG A 38 -19.95 2.00 13.58
C ARG A 38 -20.88 0.83 13.94
N LEU A 39 -20.66 -0.35 13.39
CA LEU A 39 -21.51 -1.53 13.67
C LEU A 39 -21.22 -2.16 15.04
N TYR A 40 -20.00 -2.01 15.55
CA TYR A 40 -19.57 -2.68 16.78
C TYR A 40 -18.84 -1.72 17.74
N PRO A 41 -19.46 -0.58 18.15
CA PRO A 41 -18.78 0.50 18.88
C PRO A 41 -18.24 0.09 20.26
N HIS A 42 -18.83 -0.94 20.87
CA HIS A 42 -18.46 -1.40 22.22
C HIS A 42 -17.71 -2.73 22.24
N ARG A 43 -17.26 -3.21 21.07
CA ARG A 43 -16.59 -4.51 21.00
C ARG A 43 -15.11 -4.37 21.39
N GLY A 44 -14.75 -4.95 22.54
CA GLY A 44 -13.34 -5.02 22.96
C GLY A 44 -12.45 -5.74 21.91
N GLY A 45 -11.23 -5.25 21.75
CA GLY A 45 -10.25 -5.83 20.81
C GLY A 45 -10.58 -5.64 19.33
N LEU A 46 -11.49 -4.72 18.99
CA LEU A 46 -11.91 -4.49 17.60
C LEU A 46 -10.76 -4.03 16.72
N GLU A 47 -9.95 -3.08 17.19
CA GLU A 47 -8.80 -2.55 16.41
C GLU A 47 -7.80 -3.65 16.10
N LYS A 48 -7.52 -4.53 17.06
CA LYS A 48 -6.64 -5.69 16.82
C LYS A 48 -7.19 -6.61 15.73
N LYS A 49 -8.49 -6.85 15.69
CA LYS A 49 -9.13 -7.67 14.64
C LYS A 49 -9.08 -7.00 13.27
N ILE A 50 -9.24 -5.68 13.22
CA ILE A 50 -9.07 -4.91 11.99
C ILE A 50 -7.63 -5.04 11.50
N GLU A 51 -6.65 -4.82 12.38
CA GLU A 51 -5.23 -4.96 12.05
C GLU A 51 -4.88 -6.35 11.55
N ASP A 52 -5.33 -7.41 12.24
CA ASP A 52 -5.06 -8.80 11.85
C ASP A 52 -5.64 -9.11 10.46
N ALA A 53 -6.87 -8.67 10.18
CA ALA A 53 -7.50 -8.85 8.88
C ALA A 53 -6.81 -8.04 7.77
N MET A 54 -6.33 -6.84 8.07
CA MET A 54 -5.55 -6.03 7.14
C MET A 54 -4.20 -6.70 6.85
N ARG A 55 -3.49 -7.15 7.87
CA ARG A 55 -2.21 -7.86 7.76
C ARG A 55 -2.33 -9.11 6.89
N GLU A 56 -3.38 -9.89 7.09
CA GLU A 56 -3.65 -11.08 6.28
C GLU A 56 -3.87 -10.72 4.81
N ARG A 57 -4.69 -9.71 4.52
CA ARG A 57 -4.96 -9.28 3.14
C ARG A 57 -3.72 -8.74 2.45
N MET A 58 -2.96 -7.89 3.13
CA MET A 58 -1.71 -7.34 2.61
C MET A 58 -0.67 -8.43 2.36
N GLY A 59 -0.54 -9.39 3.26
CA GLY A 59 0.31 -10.57 3.05
C GLY A 59 -0.11 -11.42 1.85
N ARG A 60 -1.41 -11.61 1.63
CA ARG A 60 -1.93 -12.32 0.45
C ARG A 60 -1.67 -11.59 -0.86
N ILE A 61 -1.71 -10.25 -0.86
CA ILE A 61 -1.36 -9.44 -2.04
C ILE A 61 0.09 -9.71 -2.43
N LEU A 62 1.02 -9.62 -1.46
CA LEU A 62 2.45 -9.87 -1.71
C LEU A 62 2.71 -11.31 -2.16
N ALA A 63 2.06 -12.29 -1.51
CA ALA A 63 2.19 -13.69 -1.91
C ALA A 63 1.69 -13.94 -3.34
N LEU A 64 0.63 -13.27 -3.77
CA LEU A 64 0.13 -13.40 -5.14
C LEU A 64 1.12 -12.81 -6.15
N PHE A 65 1.68 -11.63 -5.89
CA PHE A 65 2.72 -11.05 -6.73
C PHE A 65 3.99 -11.91 -6.78
N GLU A 66 4.41 -12.48 -5.63
CA GLU A 66 5.52 -13.44 -5.58
C GLU A 66 5.25 -14.66 -6.46
N MET A 67 4.06 -15.27 -6.35
CA MET A 67 3.65 -16.41 -7.18
C MET A 67 3.62 -16.10 -8.68
N LYS A 68 3.38 -14.83 -9.04
CA LYS A 68 3.35 -14.37 -10.44
C LYS A 68 4.70 -13.91 -10.94
N GLY A 69 5.75 -13.97 -10.12
CA GLY A 69 7.11 -13.61 -10.50
C GLY A 69 7.35 -12.11 -10.62
N ALA A 70 6.50 -11.28 -10.02
CA ALA A 70 6.70 -9.84 -10.01
C ALA A 70 8.02 -9.48 -9.30
N THR A 71 8.80 -8.60 -9.90
CA THR A 71 10.08 -8.15 -9.35
C THR A 71 10.04 -6.71 -8.83
N SER A 72 9.11 -5.92 -9.32
CA SER A 72 8.90 -4.52 -8.90
C SER A 72 7.43 -4.30 -8.58
N LEU A 73 7.16 -3.57 -7.50
CA LEU A 73 5.79 -3.30 -7.03
C LEU A 73 5.56 -1.81 -6.86
N VAL A 74 4.32 -1.38 -7.15
CA VAL A 74 3.79 -0.09 -6.73
C VAL A 74 2.69 -0.35 -5.71
N LEU A 75 2.87 0.15 -4.50
CA LEU A 75 1.95 0.00 -3.37
C LEU A 75 1.52 1.39 -2.88
N GLY A 76 0.42 1.44 -2.13
CA GLY A 76 -0.09 2.70 -1.57
C GLY A 76 -0.53 2.57 -0.11
N SER A 77 -1.17 3.62 0.37
CA SER A 77 -1.80 3.70 1.69
C SER A 77 -3.12 2.91 1.72
N PHE A 78 -3.05 1.62 1.57
CA PHE A 78 -4.15 0.68 1.37
C PHE A 78 -5.33 0.85 2.34
N GLY A 79 -6.43 1.39 1.83
CA GLY A 79 -7.69 1.53 2.56
C GLY A 79 -7.72 2.64 3.64
N THR A 80 -6.84 3.62 3.60
CA THR A 80 -6.76 4.70 4.60
C THR A 80 -7.72 5.87 4.33
N GLY A 81 -8.22 6.03 3.11
CA GLY A 81 -9.22 7.03 2.75
C GLY A 81 -10.62 6.66 3.24
N VAL A 82 -11.55 6.40 2.33
CA VAL A 82 -12.98 6.11 2.62
C VAL A 82 -13.19 4.98 3.65
N PHE A 83 -12.31 3.99 3.69
CA PHE A 83 -12.40 2.86 4.63
C PHE A 83 -11.81 3.15 6.01
N GLN A 84 -11.17 4.31 6.20
CA GLN A 84 -10.73 4.83 7.50
C GLN A 84 -9.84 3.87 8.31
N ASN A 85 -8.98 3.10 7.61
CA ASN A 85 -7.91 2.40 8.31
C ASN A 85 -6.85 3.40 8.80
N ASP A 86 -6.27 3.14 9.96
CA ASP A 86 -5.19 3.97 10.51
C ASP A 86 -3.96 3.91 9.59
N VAL A 87 -3.48 5.07 9.18
CA VAL A 87 -2.33 5.21 8.26
C VAL A 87 -1.07 4.58 8.85
N GLY A 88 -0.81 4.85 10.14
CA GLY A 88 0.35 4.31 10.83
C GLY A 88 0.30 2.79 10.96
N MET A 89 -0.89 2.23 11.21
CA MET A 89 -1.09 0.77 11.21
C MET A 89 -0.76 0.17 9.84
N VAL A 90 -1.29 0.73 8.76
CA VAL A 90 -1.05 0.23 7.40
C VAL A 90 0.44 0.30 7.05
N ALA A 91 1.10 1.42 7.35
CA ALA A 91 2.53 1.58 7.13
C ALA A 91 3.37 0.59 7.97
N ARG A 92 3.01 0.37 9.24
CA ARG A 92 3.65 -0.64 10.09
C ARG A 92 3.49 -2.06 9.53
N ILE A 93 2.32 -2.40 8.99
CA ILE A 93 2.10 -3.71 8.36
C ILE A 93 3.00 -3.88 7.13
N TRP A 94 3.10 -2.89 6.25
CA TRP A 94 4.02 -2.95 5.11
C TRP A 94 5.47 -3.13 5.57
N ARG A 95 5.90 -2.37 6.58
CA ARG A 95 7.24 -2.52 7.17
C ARG A 95 7.48 -3.93 7.70
N ASP A 96 6.51 -4.49 8.42
CA ASP A 96 6.64 -5.83 9.00
C ASP A 96 6.73 -6.92 7.93
N LEU A 97 6.04 -6.74 6.81
CA LEU A 97 6.01 -7.72 5.73
C LEU A 97 7.21 -7.61 4.77
N LEU A 98 7.78 -6.40 4.59
CA LEU A 98 8.75 -6.10 3.53
C LEU A 98 10.13 -5.69 4.06
N ILE A 99 10.22 -4.96 5.19
CA ILE A 99 11.42 -4.20 5.54
C ILE A 99 12.17 -4.77 6.75
N LYS A 100 11.46 -5.23 7.78
CA LYS A 100 12.09 -5.79 8.98
C LYS A 100 13.07 -6.91 8.63
N ARG A 101 14.06 -7.13 9.50
CA ARG A 101 15.10 -8.15 9.29
C ARG A 101 14.52 -9.55 9.08
N ASP A 102 13.43 -9.87 9.75
CA ASP A 102 12.70 -11.14 9.71
C ASP A 102 11.45 -11.09 8.81
N ALA A 103 11.29 -10.02 8.00
CA ALA A 103 10.13 -9.87 7.14
C ALA A 103 10.07 -10.96 6.07
N ARG A 104 8.87 -11.57 5.92
CA ARG A 104 8.63 -12.69 5.00
C ARG A 104 9.01 -12.37 3.56
N PHE A 105 8.79 -11.15 3.11
CA PHE A 105 9.01 -10.74 1.71
C PHE A 105 10.21 -9.81 1.53
N ARG A 106 11.14 -9.79 2.49
CA ARG A 106 12.26 -8.85 2.53
C ARG A 106 13.15 -8.88 1.28
N THR A 107 13.33 -10.05 0.68
CA THR A 107 14.21 -10.28 -0.47
C THR A 107 13.46 -10.77 -1.69
N THR A 108 12.13 -10.78 -1.63
CA THR A 108 11.28 -11.28 -2.72
C THR A 108 11.25 -10.32 -3.90
N PHE A 109 11.17 -9.03 -3.64
CA PHE A 109 11.05 -8.00 -4.66
C PHE A 109 12.34 -7.19 -4.77
N ARG A 110 12.74 -6.87 -6.00
CA ARG A 110 13.91 -6.05 -6.30
C ARG A 110 13.65 -4.58 -5.93
N GLU A 111 12.41 -4.13 -6.14
CA GLU A 111 12.01 -2.76 -5.92
C GLU A 111 10.57 -2.69 -5.42
N VAL A 112 10.31 -1.83 -4.46
CA VAL A 112 8.96 -1.54 -3.98
C VAL A 112 8.81 -0.03 -3.84
N VAL A 113 7.91 0.53 -4.63
CA VAL A 113 7.56 1.94 -4.63
C VAL A 113 6.30 2.15 -3.79
N PHE A 114 6.33 3.06 -2.84
CA PHE A 114 5.15 3.49 -2.10
C PHE A 114 4.64 4.81 -2.67
N CYS A 115 3.52 4.76 -3.40
CA CYS A 115 2.84 5.93 -3.93
C CYS A 115 1.86 6.46 -2.86
N VAL A 116 2.16 7.63 -2.30
CA VAL A 116 1.34 8.30 -1.27
C VAL A 116 1.09 9.74 -1.72
N LEU A 117 -0.19 10.09 -1.89
CA LEU A 117 -0.58 11.31 -2.61
C LEU A 117 -0.55 12.59 -1.77
N ASP A 118 -0.70 12.50 -0.44
CA ASP A 118 -0.78 13.67 0.43
C ASP A 118 0.35 13.73 1.46
N GLU A 119 0.82 14.93 1.77
CA GLU A 119 1.95 15.17 2.67
C GLU A 119 1.73 14.66 4.11
N PRO A 120 0.53 14.82 4.74
CA PRO A 120 0.29 14.26 6.06
C PRO A 120 0.44 12.73 6.10
N THR A 121 -0.16 12.02 5.14
CA THR A 121 -0.05 10.56 5.02
C THR A 121 1.39 10.14 4.73
N LYS A 122 2.09 10.88 3.88
CA LYS A 122 3.51 10.66 3.57
C LYS A 122 4.37 10.71 4.82
N GLY A 123 4.27 11.76 5.63
CA GLY A 123 5.06 11.90 6.86
C GLY A 123 4.85 10.72 7.82
N VAL A 124 3.59 10.25 7.98
CA VAL A 124 3.28 9.08 8.80
C VAL A 124 3.89 7.80 8.21
N PHE A 125 3.80 7.64 6.88
CA PHE A 125 4.38 6.49 6.18
C PHE A 125 5.89 6.44 6.34
N GLU A 126 6.59 7.53 6.06
CA GLU A 126 8.05 7.60 6.19
C GLU A 126 8.53 7.30 7.61
N ALA A 127 7.90 7.92 8.61
CA ALA A 127 8.23 7.67 10.02
C ALA A 127 8.00 6.22 10.44
N ALA A 128 6.95 5.58 9.92
CA ALA A 128 6.64 4.19 10.24
C ALA A 128 7.51 3.20 9.48
N LEU A 129 7.79 3.44 8.19
CA LEU A 129 8.63 2.57 7.37
C LEU A 129 10.09 2.65 7.76
N PHE A 130 10.62 3.85 8.06
CA PHE A 130 12.03 4.11 8.29
C PHE A 130 12.30 4.82 9.64
N PRO A 131 11.98 4.21 10.79
CA PRO A 131 12.26 4.80 12.08
C PRO A 131 13.77 5.03 12.21
N GLY A 132 14.17 6.29 12.45
CA GLY A 132 15.58 6.70 12.51
C GLY A 132 16.14 7.31 11.22
N GLY A 133 15.29 7.60 10.23
CA GLY A 133 15.66 8.38 9.04
C GLY A 133 16.59 7.69 8.04
N SER A 134 16.94 6.44 8.26
CA SER A 134 17.86 5.69 7.39
C SER A 134 17.10 4.97 6.28
N ARG A 135 17.05 5.58 5.10
CA ARG A 135 16.57 4.93 3.87
C ARG A 135 17.63 3.91 3.41
N ARG A 136 17.43 2.63 3.68
CA ARG A 136 18.29 1.55 3.19
C ARG A 136 17.45 0.47 2.52
N GLY A 137 17.74 0.17 1.25
CA GLY A 137 17.13 -0.93 0.51
C GLY A 137 16.35 -0.49 -0.72
N PRO A 138 15.66 -1.42 -1.39
CA PRO A 138 14.98 -1.22 -2.67
C PRO A 138 13.65 -0.43 -2.55
N TYR A 139 13.44 0.29 -1.46
CA TYR A 139 12.17 0.98 -1.16
C TYR A 139 12.29 2.45 -1.51
N VAL A 140 11.57 2.87 -2.56
CA VAL A 140 11.54 4.25 -3.03
C VAL A 140 10.15 4.83 -2.75
N PRO A 141 10.02 5.82 -1.88
CA PRO A 141 8.80 6.61 -1.82
C PRO A 141 8.75 7.53 -3.05
N VAL A 142 7.78 7.33 -3.91
CA VAL A 142 7.44 8.27 -4.99
C VAL A 142 6.23 9.08 -4.54
N TYR A 143 6.33 10.37 -4.68
CA TYR A 143 5.29 11.33 -4.31
C TYR A 143 4.72 11.90 -5.59
N GLY A 144 3.41 11.88 -5.74
CA GLY A 144 2.76 12.72 -6.76
C GLY A 144 3.11 14.17 -6.45
N GLU A 145 3.60 14.90 -7.44
CA GLU A 145 3.64 16.37 -7.35
C GLU A 145 2.20 16.82 -7.09
N GLY A 146 1.96 17.42 -5.93
CA GLY A 146 0.66 17.96 -5.60
C GLY A 146 0.31 19.00 -6.66
N GLY A 147 -0.63 18.68 -7.53
CA GLY A 147 -1.21 19.64 -8.44
C GLY A 147 -1.79 20.77 -7.60
N ASP A 148 -1.22 21.95 -7.73
CA ASP A 148 -1.76 23.20 -7.20
C ASP A 148 -3.19 23.33 -7.66
N GLY A 149 -4.07 23.50 -6.68
CA GLY A 149 -5.48 23.76 -6.70
C GLY A 149 -6.15 24.06 -8.04
N VAL A 150 -7.10 23.24 -8.38
CA VAL A 150 -8.17 23.63 -9.30
C VAL A 150 -9.20 24.45 -8.50
N PRO A 151 -9.64 25.59 -8.99
CA PRO A 151 -10.61 26.46 -8.33
C PRO A 151 -11.98 25.86 -8.18
#